data_80346a240c1830608d57ccc29c0dc897
#
_entry.id   80346a240c1830608d57ccc29c0dc897
#
_cell.length_a   1.000
_cell.length_b   1.000
_cell.length_c   1.000
_cell.angle_alpha   90.00
_cell.angle_beta   90.00
_cell.angle_gamma   90.00
#
_symmetry.space_group_name_H-M   'P 1'
#
loop_
_entity.id
_entity.type
_entity.pdbx_description
1 polymer ?
#
loop_
_entity_poly.entity_id
_entity_poly.type
_entity_poly.pdbx_seq_one_letter_code
_entity_poly.pdbx_strand_id
1 'polypeptide(L)'
;MVGEAIPFIVAFSLSASIVWLTTPIVRSIGIRLGIVDKPSSRKMHKEPVARIGGVSIFLGTAAALLICWRLGWFGILPTPKEYQIWGVTIGGLLFFAIGLADDFFDLPAIGRLILQLIVAGLAWLVGVRIEFITLPFVGMVNLGLLSCPITVLWLAGIANAVNWIDGLDGLAAGVSAIAALIILITSLFMEQPAAALIAAALSGGCLAFLRYNFKPDRPAEIFMGDGGAYYLGFTLAGISVIGVVKTVTTAAVILPYIILAVPLVDAITVIFTRLWRGQSPFVADKRHLHHRLVAAGVSKRHAVFFIYALTLWVGSLALAFSGMTAGGTYAAIGTLIMLYSCWRVWRRVKLRNHS
;
A
#
# COMPACT_ATOMS: atom_id res chain seq x y z
N MET A 1 6.78 11.34 -26.51
CA MET A 1 5.59 10.93 -25.73
C MET A 1 5.36 9.41 -25.72
N VAL A 2 5.20 8.69 -26.84
CA VAL A 2 4.97 7.22 -26.80
C VAL A 2 6.20 6.45 -26.30
N GLY A 3 7.42 6.82 -26.74
CA GLY A 3 8.67 6.16 -26.31
C GLY A 3 8.99 6.33 -24.83
N GLU A 4 8.59 7.42 -24.21
CA GLU A 4 8.81 7.73 -22.79
C GLU A 4 7.89 6.92 -21.86
N ALA A 5 6.74 6.45 -22.36
CA ALA A 5 5.81 5.64 -21.58
C ALA A 5 6.16 4.14 -21.55
N ILE A 6 6.99 3.67 -22.51
CA ILE A 6 7.33 2.25 -22.66
C ILE A 6 7.88 1.61 -21.38
N PRO A 7 8.85 2.20 -20.65
CA PRO A 7 9.39 1.62 -19.42
C PRO A 7 8.31 1.33 -18.36
N PHE A 8 7.36 2.24 -18.18
CA PHE A 8 6.30 2.11 -17.17
C PHE A 8 5.27 1.04 -17.57
N ILE A 9 4.89 1.00 -18.86
CA ILE A 9 3.97 -0.03 -19.38
C ILE A 9 4.61 -1.41 -19.26
N VAL A 10 5.89 -1.53 -19.57
CA VAL A 10 6.61 -2.81 -19.48
C VAL A 10 6.79 -3.21 -18.02
N ALA A 11 7.18 -2.31 -17.12
CA ALA A 11 7.30 -2.61 -15.69
C ALA A 11 5.97 -3.10 -15.10
N PHE A 12 4.85 -2.44 -15.43
CA PHE A 12 3.51 -2.85 -15.04
C PHE A 12 3.17 -4.24 -15.58
N SER A 13 3.32 -4.45 -16.88
CA SER A 13 2.91 -5.68 -17.56
C SER A 13 3.77 -6.88 -17.15
N LEU A 14 5.09 -6.69 -17.00
CA LEU A 14 6.00 -7.73 -16.52
C LEU A 14 5.64 -8.15 -15.10
N SER A 15 5.50 -7.17 -14.19
CA SER A 15 5.13 -7.47 -12.80
C SER A 15 3.78 -8.20 -12.75
N ALA A 16 2.77 -7.71 -13.46
CA ALA A 16 1.46 -8.34 -13.54
C ALA A 16 1.54 -9.79 -14.06
N SER A 17 2.29 -10.02 -15.13
CA SER A 17 2.45 -11.36 -15.73
C SER A 17 3.15 -12.32 -14.80
N ILE A 18 4.25 -11.88 -14.16
CA ILE A 18 5.02 -12.71 -13.21
C ILE A 18 4.15 -13.06 -12.00
N VAL A 19 3.45 -12.08 -11.41
CA VAL A 19 2.56 -12.34 -10.28
C VAL A 19 1.44 -13.31 -10.66
N TRP A 20 0.83 -13.11 -11.82
CA TRP A 20 -0.23 -13.99 -12.30
C TRP A 20 0.25 -15.43 -12.47
N LEU A 21 1.45 -15.65 -13.02
CA LEU A 21 2.03 -16.98 -13.22
C LEU A 21 2.55 -17.60 -11.91
N THR A 22 3.15 -16.83 -11.03
CA THR A 22 3.79 -17.35 -9.80
C THR A 22 2.81 -17.57 -8.65
N THR A 23 1.70 -16.85 -8.59
CA THR A 23 0.75 -16.98 -7.46
C THR A 23 0.20 -18.40 -7.28
N PRO A 24 -0.20 -19.17 -8.32
CA PRO A 24 -0.62 -20.56 -8.14
C PRO A 24 0.51 -21.47 -7.62
N ILE A 25 1.75 -21.21 -8.05
CA ILE A 25 2.94 -21.97 -7.61
C ILE A 25 3.18 -21.69 -6.13
N VAL A 26 3.22 -20.41 -5.74
CA VAL A 26 3.41 -19.98 -4.34
C VAL A 26 2.30 -20.54 -3.44
N ARG A 27 1.04 -20.53 -3.92
CA ARG A 27 -0.07 -21.17 -3.21
C ARG A 27 0.20 -22.65 -2.96
N SER A 28 0.63 -23.40 -3.98
CA SER A 28 0.92 -24.82 -3.87
C SER A 28 2.07 -25.09 -2.89
N ILE A 29 3.12 -24.28 -2.92
CA ILE A 29 4.25 -24.35 -1.98
C ILE A 29 3.76 -24.07 -0.56
N GLY A 30 2.98 -23.01 -0.34
CA GLY A 30 2.44 -22.65 0.98
C GLY A 30 1.61 -23.77 1.61
N ILE A 31 0.76 -24.41 0.80
CA ILE A 31 -0.03 -25.56 1.25
C ILE A 31 0.88 -26.75 1.61
N ARG A 32 1.88 -27.07 0.79
CA ARG A 32 2.81 -28.18 1.03
C ARG A 32 3.68 -27.97 2.27
N LEU A 33 4.10 -26.74 2.52
CA LEU A 33 4.90 -26.39 3.71
C LEU A 33 4.04 -26.20 4.98
N GLY A 34 2.71 -26.27 4.84
CA GLY A 34 1.81 -26.08 5.99
C GLY A 34 1.70 -24.63 6.46
N ILE A 35 2.18 -23.64 5.66
CA ILE A 35 2.07 -22.21 5.96
C ILE A 35 0.69 -21.74 5.53
N VAL A 36 -0.30 -22.13 6.31
CA VAL A 36 -1.71 -21.95 6.00
C VAL A 36 -2.49 -21.37 7.17
N ASP A 37 -3.46 -20.56 6.86
CA ASP A 37 -4.50 -20.18 7.80
C ASP A 37 -5.49 -21.34 7.93
N LYS A 38 -5.59 -21.93 9.12
CA LYS A 38 -6.47 -23.07 9.38
C LYS A 38 -7.92 -22.62 9.56
N PRO A 39 -8.90 -23.38 9.05
CA PRO A 39 -10.31 -23.12 9.31
C PRO A 39 -10.63 -23.08 10.79
N SER A 40 -11.49 -22.16 11.20
CA SER A 40 -12.05 -22.12 12.54
C SER A 40 -13.52 -21.73 12.47
N SER A 41 -14.31 -21.98 13.52
CA SER A 41 -15.74 -21.63 13.59
C SER A 41 -16.03 -20.14 13.35
N ARG A 42 -15.00 -19.27 13.45
CA ARG A 42 -15.12 -17.82 13.23
C ARG A 42 -14.71 -17.38 11.82
N LYS A 43 -14.11 -18.28 11.00
CA LYS A 43 -13.58 -17.98 9.67
C LYS A 43 -14.51 -18.47 8.58
N MET A 44 -14.50 -17.80 7.43
CA MET A 44 -15.41 -18.14 6.31
C MET A 44 -14.88 -19.25 5.40
N HIS A 45 -13.58 -19.51 5.38
CA HIS A 45 -12.99 -20.57 4.56
C HIS A 45 -13.13 -21.93 5.27
N LYS A 46 -13.55 -22.92 4.51
CA LYS A 46 -13.70 -24.31 4.99
C LYS A 46 -12.45 -25.16 4.80
N GLU A 47 -11.52 -24.68 3.97
CA GLU A 47 -10.26 -25.32 3.64
C GLU A 47 -9.06 -24.45 4.09
N PRO A 48 -7.89 -25.03 4.37
CA PRO A 48 -6.69 -24.28 4.67
C PRO A 48 -6.29 -23.36 3.50
N VAL A 49 -6.03 -22.08 3.77
CA VAL A 49 -5.63 -21.08 2.77
C VAL A 49 -4.18 -20.67 3.01
N ALA A 50 -3.33 -20.75 1.98
CA ALA A 50 -1.92 -20.34 2.08
C ALA A 50 -1.79 -18.85 2.43
N ARG A 51 -0.84 -18.49 3.33
CA ARG A 51 -0.62 -17.11 3.87
C ARG A 51 0.63 -16.42 3.32
N ILE A 52 1.20 -16.89 2.22
CA ILE A 52 2.46 -16.38 1.67
C ILE A 52 2.31 -15.73 0.28
N GLY A 53 1.14 -15.23 -0.03
CA GLY A 53 0.85 -14.61 -1.35
C GLY A 53 1.72 -13.40 -1.66
N GLY A 54 2.19 -12.69 -0.65
CA GLY A 54 3.15 -11.60 -0.78
C GLY A 54 4.45 -11.97 -1.49
N VAL A 55 4.87 -13.24 -1.43
CA VAL A 55 6.02 -13.76 -2.20
C VAL A 55 5.84 -13.50 -3.70
N SER A 56 4.65 -13.74 -4.24
CA SER A 56 4.38 -13.51 -5.67
C SER A 56 4.48 -12.04 -6.04
N ILE A 57 3.91 -11.15 -5.20
CA ILE A 57 3.94 -9.70 -5.44
C ILE A 57 5.38 -9.19 -5.40
N PHE A 58 6.14 -9.61 -4.38
CA PHE A 58 7.55 -9.26 -4.26
C PHE A 58 8.35 -9.73 -5.46
N LEU A 59 8.25 -11.03 -5.84
CA LEU A 59 8.98 -11.58 -6.98
C LEU A 59 8.62 -10.86 -8.28
N GLY A 60 7.34 -10.59 -8.53
CA GLY A 60 6.90 -9.88 -9.73
C GLY A 60 7.43 -8.47 -9.81
N THR A 61 7.33 -7.71 -8.72
CA THR A 61 7.82 -6.32 -8.67
C THR A 61 9.35 -6.27 -8.79
N ALA A 62 10.08 -7.09 -8.01
CA ALA A 62 11.54 -7.11 -8.03
C ALA A 62 12.08 -7.55 -9.40
N ALA A 63 11.53 -8.60 -9.99
CA ALA A 63 11.95 -9.07 -11.30
C ALA A 63 11.68 -8.02 -12.39
N ALA A 64 10.51 -7.36 -12.38
CA ALA A 64 10.20 -6.29 -13.33
C ALA A 64 11.20 -5.14 -13.22
N LEU A 65 11.56 -4.71 -12.00
CA LEU A 65 12.55 -3.65 -11.78
C LEU A 65 13.95 -4.08 -12.22
N LEU A 66 14.37 -5.32 -11.94
CA LEU A 66 15.66 -5.85 -12.38
C LEU A 66 15.75 -5.93 -13.91
N ILE A 67 14.68 -6.34 -14.60
CA ILE A 67 14.62 -6.37 -16.06
C ILE A 67 14.72 -4.93 -16.62
N CYS A 68 13.96 -3.99 -16.06
CA CYS A 68 14.03 -2.58 -16.47
C CYS A 68 15.44 -2.00 -16.28
N TRP A 69 16.11 -2.36 -15.18
CA TRP A 69 17.50 -1.98 -14.94
C TRP A 69 18.46 -2.56 -15.99
N ARG A 70 18.34 -3.87 -16.29
CA ARG A 70 19.16 -4.55 -17.33
C ARG A 70 18.95 -3.98 -18.73
N LEU A 71 17.74 -3.47 -19.04
CA LEU A 71 17.43 -2.80 -20.29
C LEU A 71 17.97 -1.35 -20.35
N GLY A 72 18.69 -0.91 -19.31
CA GLY A 72 19.29 0.42 -19.25
C GLY A 72 18.31 1.56 -18.96
N TRP A 73 17.06 1.24 -18.61
CA TRP A 73 16.04 2.28 -18.36
C TRP A 73 16.26 3.06 -17.07
N PHE A 74 17.14 2.58 -16.18
CA PHE A 74 17.62 3.37 -15.05
C PHE A 74 18.68 4.41 -15.46
N GLY A 75 19.37 4.23 -16.59
CA GLY A 75 20.34 5.19 -17.13
C GLY A 75 19.73 6.52 -17.60
N ILE A 76 18.41 6.59 -17.73
CA ILE A 76 17.67 7.83 -17.96
C ILE A 76 17.59 8.68 -16.67
N LEU A 77 17.94 8.10 -15.52
CA LEU A 77 17.83 8.74 -14.22
C LEU A 77 19.18 9.38 -13.83
N PRO A 78 19.18 10.58 -13.23
CA PRO A 78 20.36 11.11 -12.57
C PRO A 78 20.88 10.15 -11.51
N THR A 79 22.20 9.94 -11.43
CA THR A 79 22.87 8.98 -10.54
C THR A 79 22.35 8.97 -9.09
N PRO A 80 22.05 10.12 -8.43
CA PRO A 80 21.50 10.12 -7.08
C PRO A 80 20.12 9.46 -6.97
N LYS A 81 19.32 9.44 -8.06
CA LYS A 81 17.97 8.84 -8.05
C LYS A 81 18.01 7.32 -8.17
N GLU A 82 19.06 6.74 -8.74
CA GLU A 82 19.24 5.30 -8.80
C GLU A 82 19.42 4.71 -7.39
N TYR A 83 20.21 5.34 -6.53
CA TYR A 83 20.36 4.90 -5.13
C TYR A 83 19.04 4.91 -4.36
N GLN A 84 18.15 5.83 -4.66
CA GLN A 84 16.83 5.90 -4.03
C GLN A 84 15.92 4.75 -4.46
N ILE A 85 15.97 4.34 -5.76
CA ILE A 85 15.24 3.16 -6.23
C ILE A 85 15.72 1.92 -5.49
N TRP A 86 17.04 1.73 -5.40
CA TRP A 86 17.62 0.61 -4.67
C TRP A 86 17.30 0.68 -3.18
N GLY A 87 17.30 1.87 -2.59
CA GLY A 87 16.90 2.09 -1.19
C GLY A 87 15.46 1.64 -0.92
N VAL A 88 14.51 1.97 -1.80
CA VAL A 88 13.12 1.51 -1.70
C VAL A 88 13.01 0.02 -1.99
N THR A 89 13.72 -0.49 -3.00
CA THR A 89 13.62 -1.91 -3.41
C THR A 89 14.23 -2.84 -2.37
N ILE A 90 15.44 -2.53 -1.86
CA ILE A 90 16.12 -3.32 -0.84
C ILE A 90 15.42 -3.17 0.52
N GLY A 91 15.01 -1.95 0.88
CA GLY A 91 14.22 -1.72 2.09
C GLY A 91 12.90 -2.52 2.05
N GLY A 92 12.23 -2.53 0.90
CA GLY A 92 11.03 -3.36 0.67
C GLY A 92 11.31 -4.85 0.82
N LEU A 93 12.43 -5.35 0.28
CA LEU A 93 12.87 -6.74 0.49
C LEU A 93 13.06 -7.05 1.97
N LEU A 94 13.72 -6.16 2.72
CA LEU A 94 13.95 -6.39 4.15
C LEU A 94 12.64 -6.35 4.96
N PHE A 95 11.72 -5.43 4.65
CA PHE A 95 10.38 -5.42 5.24
C PHE A 95 9.58 -6.67 4.88
N PHE A 96 9.67 -7.12 3.62
CA PHE A 96 9.10 -8.40 3.20
C PHE A 96 9.67 -9.57 4.02
N ALA A 97 11.00 -9.62 4.20
CA ALA A 97 11.66 -10.69 4.97
C ALA A 97 11.25 -10.68 6.46
N ILE A 98 11.10 -9.49 7.07
CA ILE A 98 10.60 -9.35 8.45
C ILE A 98 9.19 -9.93 8.55
N GLY A 99 8.29 -9.55 7.64
CA GLY A 99 6.91 -10.04 7.66
C GLY A 99 6.80 -11.52 7.31
N LEU A 100 7.63 -12.01 6.39
CA LEU A 100 7.69 -13.43 6.07
C LEU A 100 8.20 -14.25 7.29
N ALA A 101 9.20 -13.73 8.00
CA ALA A 101 9.66 -14.36 9.25
C ALA A 101 8.54 -14.35 10.32
N ASP A 102 7.70 -13.32 10.35
CA ASP A 102 6.53 -13.27 11.22
C ASP A 102 5.47 -14.32 10.82
N ASP A 103 5.19 -14.47 9.53
CA ASP A 103 4.29 -15.51 9.01
C ASP A 103 4.73 -16.96 9.37
N PHE A 104 6.04 -17.17 9.58
CA PHE A 104 6.60 -18.48 9.95
C PHE A 104 6.75 -18.68 11.46
N PHE A 105 7.15 -17.64 12.19
CA PHE A 105 7.68 -17.77 13.57
C PHE A 105 6.86 -17.01 14.61
N ASP A 106 5.79 -16.30 14.22
CA ASP A 106 4.96 -15.45 15.11
C ASP A 106 5.85 -14.53 15.99
N LEU A 107 6.59 -13.63 15.35
CA LEU A 107 7.57 -12.76 15.99
C LEU A 107 6.91 -11.81 17.02
N PRO A 108 7.58 -11.52 18.16
CA PRO A 108 7.09 -10.52 19.10
C PRO A 108 6.92 -9.15 18.44
N ALA A 109 5.81 -8.46 18.70
CA ALA A 109 5.49 -7.17 18.07
C ALA A 109 6.60 -6.11 18.25
N ILE A 110 7.23 -6.05 19.42
CA ILE A 110 8.34 -5.13 19.70
C ILE A 110 9.57 -5.49 18.86
N GLY A 111 9.91 -6.78 18.74
CA GLY A 111 11.04 -7.24 17.93
C GLY A 111 10.87 -6.88 16.46
N ARG A 112 9.67 -7.10 15.90
CA ARG A 112 9.32 -6.68 14.53
C ARG A 112 9.49 -5.18 14.35
N LEU A 113 8.95 -4.38 15.28
CA LEU A 113 9.03 -2.92 15.20
C LEU A 113 10.49 -2.44 15.23
N ILE A 114 11.33 -3.01 16.10
CA ILE A 114 12.75 -2.65 16.16
C ILE A 114 13.44 -2.92 14.83
N LEU A 115 13.23 -4.10 14.24
CA LEU A 115 13.79 -4.45 12.93
C LEU A 115 13.29 -3.49 11.83
N GLN A 116 12.00 -3.15 11.83
CA GLN A 116 11.41 -2.20 10.89
C GLN A 116 12.03 -0.80 11.04
N LEU A 117 12.24 -0.32 12.26
CA LEU A 117 12.88 0.99 12.51
C LEU A 117 14.34 1.00 12.04
N ILE A 118 15.10 -0.08 12.25
CA ILE A 118 16.46 -0.23 11.75
C ILE A 118 16.49 -0.15 10.22
N VAL A 119 15.65 -0.94 9.53
CA VAL A 119 15.59 -0.96 8.05
C VAL A 119 15.15 0.41 7.51
N ALA A 120 14.17 1.06 8.13
CA ALA A 120 13.74 2.40 7.76
C ALA A 120 14.86 3.44 7.96
N GLY A 121 15.66 3.32 9.01
CA GLY A 121 16.86 4.12 9.24
C GLY A 121 17.93 3.92 8.17
N LEU A 122 18.17 2.68 7.74
CA LEU A 122 19.08 2.37 6.63
C LEU A 122 18.56 2.97 5.30
N ALA A 123 17.25 2.89 5.03
CA ALA A 123 16.65 3.53 3.86
C ALA A 123 16.83 5.05 3.89
N TRP A 124 16.69 5.68 5.07
CA TRP A 124 16.99 7.10 5.23
C TRP A 124 18.46 7.41 4.91
N LEU A 125 19.42 6.60 5.33
CA LEU A 125 20.85 6.78 5.06
C LEU A 125 21.16 6.76 3.56
N VAL A 126 20.50 5.91 2.77
CA VAL A 126 20.68 5.83 1.31
C VAL A 126 19.84 6.85 0.53
N GLY A 127 19.21 7.82 1.20
CA GLY A 127 18.58 8.96 0.56
C GLY A 127 17.07 8.87 0.36
N VAL A 128 16.38 7.88 0.93
CA VAL A 128 14.91 7.86 1.02
C VAL A 128 14.51 8.75 2.19
N ARG A 129 14.44 10.07 1.97
CA ARG A 129 14.34 11.09 3.03
C ARG A 129 13.19 12.06 2.81
N ILE A 130 12.46 12.37 3.88
CA ILE A 130 11.60 13.55 3.97
C ILE A 130 12.48 14.67 4.51
N GLU A 131 12.91 15.58 3.64
CA GLU A 131 13.84 16.66 4.01
C GLU A 131 13.11 17.92 4.47
N PHE A 132 11.89 18.12 4.00
CA PHE A 132 11.05 19.26 4.35
C PHE A 132 9.58 18.87 4.42
N ILE A 133 8.82 19.65 5.17
CA ILE A 133 7.36 19.62 5.21
C ILE A 133 6.82 21.01 4.92
N THR A 134 5.65 21.10 4.31
CA THR A 134 4.99 22.39 4.14
C THR A 134 3.85 22.52 5.13
N LEU A 135 3.96 23.52 5.99
CA LEU A 135 2.91 23.84 6.96
C LEU A 135 2.02 24.95 6.39
N PRO A 136 0.68 24.84 6.52
CA PRO A 136 -0.22 25.93 6.17
C PRO A 136 0.20 27.21 6.91
N PHE A 137 0.20 28.33 6.22
CA PHE A 137 0.54 29.68 6.71
C PHE A 137 2.03 29.92 7.06
N VAL A 138 2.85 28.88 7.23
CA VAL A 138 4.29 28.99 7.54
C VAL A 138 5.14 28.79 6.30
N GLY A 139 4.66 27.98 5.34
CA GLY A 139 5.41 27.60 4.15
C GLY A 139 6.28 26.36 4.35
N MET A 140 7.35 26.26 3.58
CA MET A 140 8.28 25.13 3.59
C MET A 140 9.22 25.21 4.79
N VAL A 141 9.21 24.16 5.61
CA VAL A 141 10.09 24.02 6.79
C VAL A 141 11.07 22.88 6.53
N ASN A 142 12.36 23.20 6.57
CA ASN A 142 13.41 22.19 6.48
C ASN A 142 13.51 21.45 7.82
N LEU A 143 13.47 20.13 7.76
CA LEU A 143 13.47 19.27 8.95
C LEU A 143 14.85 19.09 9.59
N GLY A 144 15.94 19.32 8.86
CA GLY A 144 17.29 19.12 9.37
C GLY A 144 17.43 17.73 10.04
N LEU A 145 17.81 17.70 11.31
CA LEU A 145 17.96 16.47 12.10
C LEU A 145 16.64 15.70 12.30
N LEU A 146 15.50 16.38 12.27
CA LEU A 146 14.19 15.74 12.38
C LEU A 146 13.81 14.92 11.13
N SER A 147 14.51 15.11 10.01
CA SER A 147 14.31 14.30 8.79
C SER A 147 14.40 12.80 9.09
N CYS A 148 15.39 12.37 9.89
CA CYS A 148 15.57 10.95 10.21
C CYS A 148 14.36 10.37 10.98
N PRO A 149 14.00 10.84 12.18
CA PRO A 149 12.89 10.25 12.91
C PRO A 149 11.55 10.37 12.19
N ILE A 150 11.28 11.47 11.47
CA ILE A 150 10.05 11.64 10.71
C ILE A 150 9.98 10.64 9.54
N THR A 151 11.07 10.45 8.79
CA THR A 151 11.10 9.48 7.69
C THR A 151 10.97 8.05 8.20
N VAL A 152 11.68 7.71 9.28
CA VAL A 152 11.63 6.37 9.89
C VAL A 152 10.21 6.05 10.38
N LEU A 153 9.57 6.99 11.06
CA LEU A 153 8.17 6.84 11.51
C LEU A 153 7.21 6.74 10.34
N TRP A 154 7.43 7.47 9.25
CA TRP A 154 6.62 7.39 8.04
C TRP A 154 6.72 6.01 7.38
N LEU A 155 7.95 5.53 7.12
CA LEU A 155 8.17 4.25 6.46
C LEU A 155 7.63 3.07 7.28
N ALA A 156 7.97 2.99 8.56
CA ALA A 156 7.50 1.94 9.45
C ALA A 156 5.99 2.09 9.76
N GLY A 157 5.51 3.31 9.94
CA GLY A 157 4.11 3.61 10.25
C GLY A 157 3.16 3.18 9.12
N ILE A 158 3.46 3.54 7.87
CA ILE A 158 2.65 3.12 6.72
C ILE A 158 2.75 1.61 6.49
N ALA A 159 3.93 0.99 6.67
CA ALA A 159 4.06 -0.45 6.57
C ALA A 159 3.13 -1.18 7.54
N ASN A 160 3.09 -0.76 8.80
CA ASN A 160 2.18 -1.32 9.79
C ASN A 160 0.70 -0.95 9.51
N ALA A 161 0.41 0.26 9.04
CA ALA A 161 -0.95 0.67 8.69
C ALA A 161 -1.53 -0.20 7.56
N VAL A 162 -0.74 -0.52 6.53
CA VAL A 162 -1.16 -1.44 5.45
C VAL A 162 -1.33 -2.86 5.96
N ASN A 163 -0.47 -3.33 6.85
CA ASN A 163 -0.62 -4.64 7.49
C ASN A 163 -1.92 -4.72 8.33
N TRP A 164 -2.28 -3.67 9.06
CA TRP A 164 -3.50 -3.66 9.88
C TRP A 164 -4.80 -3.60 9.09
N ILE A 165 -4.79 -3.05 7.88
CA ILE A 165 -5.98 -3.11 7.00
C ILE A 165 -6.09 -4.45 6.26
N ASP A 166 -5.09 -5.33 6.26
CA ASP A 166 -5.14 -6.66 5.60
C ASP A 166 -5.99 -7.67 6.38
N GLY A 167 -7.22 -7.27 6.70
CA GLY A 167 -8.20 -8.08 7.43
C GLY A 167 -9.34 -8.64 6.60
N LEU A 168 -9.45 -8.29 5.32
CA LEU A 168 -10.47 -8.78 4.39
C LEU A 168 -9.85 -9.13 3.03
N ASP A 169 -10.40 -10.18 2.39
CA ASP A 169 -9.99 -10.62 1.06
C ASP A 169 -9.94 -9.45 0.07
N GLY A 170 -8.78 -9.23 -0.56
CA GLY A 170 -8.53 -8.18 -1.53
C GLY A 170 -8.29 -6.78 -0.96
N LEU A 171 -8.55 -6.53 0.32
CA LEU A 171 -8.57 -5.17 0.86
C LEU A 171 -7.21 -4.47 0.74
N ALA A 172 -6.16 -5.03 1.32
CA ALA A 172 -4.83 -4.41 1.30
C ALA A 172 -4.25 -4.37 -0.11
N ALA A 173 -4.38 -5.44 -0.90
CA ALA A 173 -3.90 -5.46 -2.28
C ALA A 173 -4.60 -4.41 -3.16
N GLY A 174 -5.92 -4.25 -3.03
CA GLY A 174 -6.65 -3.28 -3.84
C GLY A 174 -6.43 -1.83 -3.42
N VAL A 175 -6.39 -1.54 -2.11
CA VAL A 175 -6.02 -0.21 -1.61
C VAL A 175 -4.61 0.16 -2.08
N SER A 176 -3.66 -0.78 -1.99
CA SER A 176 -2.28 -0.58 -2.45
C SER A 176 -2.20 -0.40 -3.97
N ALA A 177 -3.00 -1.14 -4.76
CA ALA A 177 -3.07 -0.95 -6.20
C ALA A 177 -3.56 0.46 -6.58
N ILE A 178 -4.64 0.93 -5.93
CA ILE A 178 -5.18 2.27 -6.16
C ILE A 178 -4.16 3.33 -5.76
N ALA A 179 -3.54 3.21 -4.59
CA ALA A 179 -2.52 4.15 -4.13
C ALA A 179 -1.32 4.18 -5.08
N ALA A 180 -0.82 3.01 -5.51
CA ALA A 180 0.29 2.91 -6.46
C ALA A 180 -0.06 3.54 -7.83
N LEU A 181 -1.27 3.34 -8.36
CA LEU A 181 -1.72 3.98 -9.61
C LEU A 181 -1.77 5.51 -9.48
N ILE A 182 -2.25 6.03 -8.35
CA ILE A 182 -2.30 7.47 -8.11
C ILE A 182 -0.87 8.03 -7.99
N ILE A 183 0.02 7.34 -7.27
CA ILE A 183 1.44 7.72 -7.19
C ILE A 183 2.09 7.66 -8.58
N LEU A 184 1.79 6.66 -9.40
CA LEU A 184 2.27 6.57 -10.79
C LEU A 184 1.87 7.82 -11.59
N ILE A 185 0.58 8.14 -11.61
CA ILE A 185 0.05 9.30 -12.35
C ILE A 185 0.68 10.60 -11.84
N THR A 186 0.73 10.78 -10.52
CA THR A 186 1.32 11.97 -9.89
C THR A 186 2.81 12.08 -10.19
N SER A 187 3.55 10.97 -10.09
CA SER A 187 5.00 10.94 -10.34
C SER A 187 5.35 11.21 -11.79
N LEU A 188 4.53 10.72 -12.74
CA LEU A 188 4.69 11.06 -14.16
C LEU A 188 4.44 12.54 -14.40
N PHE A 189 3.39 13.10 -13.82
CA PHE A 189 3.08 14.53 -13.92
C PHE A 189 4.18 15.42 -13.30
N MET A 190 4.79 14.97 -12.21
CA MET A 190 5.87 15.67 -11.50
C MET A 190 7.28 15.35 -12.02
N GLU A 191 7.37 14.65 -13.15
CA GLU A 191 8.65 14.26 -13.76
C GLU A 191 9.58 13.49 -12.81
N GLN A 192 8.98 12.57 -12.02
CA GLN A 192 9.69 11.69 -11.09
C GLN A 192 9.71 10.22 -11.58
N PRO A 193 10.51 9.90 -12.63
CA PRO A 193 10.48 8.61 -13.30
C PRO A 193 10.86 7.44 -12.39
N ALA A 194 11.70 7.67 -11.37
CA ALA A 194 12.10 6.64 -10.41
C ALA A 194 10.91 6.09 -9.61
N ALA A 195 10.11 6.99 -9.02
CA ALA A 195 8.91 6.60 -8.29
C ALA A 195 7.84 6.03 -9.22
N ALA A 196 7.68 6.62 -10.41
CA ALA A 196 6.72 6.15 -11.41
C ALA A 196 7.01 4.71 -11.83
N LEU A 197 8.29 4.32 -12.01
CA LEU A 197 8.68 2.97 -12.40
C LEU A 197 8.32 1.93 -11.33
N ILE A 198 8.66 2.21 -10.06
CA ILE A 198 8.32 1.32 -8.95
C ILE A 198 6.78 1.25 -8.80
N ALA A 199 6.09 2.39 -8.88
CA ALA A 199 4.64 2.46 -8.76
C ALA A 199 3.93 1.66 -9.87
N ALA A 200 4.45 1.72 -11.12
CA ALA A 200 3.95 0.92 -12.23
C ALA A 200 4.09 -0.58 -11.96
N ALA A 201 5.28 -1.04 -11.56
CA ALA A 201 5.51 -2.44 -11.24
C ALA A 201 4.64 -2.91 -10.07
N LEU A 202 4.55 -2.11 -8.99
CA LEU A 202 3.76 -2.43 -7.81
C LEU A 202 2.27 -2.53 -8.13
N SER A 203 1.72 -1.56 -8.87
CA SER A 203 0.30 -1.56 -9.26
C SER A 203 -0.05 -2.76 -10.14
N GLY A 204 0.80 -3.10 -11.12
CA GLY A 204 0.63 -4.29 -11.96
C GLY A 204 0.60 -5.58 -11.13
N GLY A 205 1.55 -5.74 -10.22
CA GLY A 205 1.61 -6.90 -9.32
C GLY A 205 0.39 -7.01 -8.41
N CYS A 206 -0.03 -5.91 -7.77
CA CYS A 206 -1.22 -5.89 -6.92
C CYS A 206 -2.50 -6.26 -7.68
N LEU A 207 -2.71 -5.69 -8.87
CA LEU A 207 -3.89 -5.98 -9.69
C LEU A 207 -3.93 -7.44 -10.15
N ALA A 208 -2.79 -8.02 -10.55
CA ALA A 208 -2.70 -9.43 -10.89
C ALA A 208 -2.98 -10.34 -9.69
N PHE A 209 -2.48 -9.98 -8.50
CA PHE A 209 -2.70 -10.73 -7.27
C PHE A 209 -4.18 -10.76 -6.87
N LEU A 210 -4.94 -9.67 -7.08
CA LEU A 210 -6.37 -9.62 -6.81
C LEU A 210 -7.16 -10.71 -7.53
N ARG A 211 -6.69 -11.21 -8.66
CA ARG A 211 -7.31 -12.36 -9.38
C ARG A 211 -7.44 -13.59 -8.50
N TYR A 212 -6.55 -13.78 -7.55
CA TYR A 212 -6.51 -14.93 -6.62
C TYR A 212 -6.98 -14.57 -5.22
N ASN A 213 -6.72 -13.33 -4.79
CA ASN A 213 -7.02 -12.89 -3.42
C ASN A 213 -8.42 -12.27 -3.29
N PHE A 214 -9.05 -11.84 -4.38
CA PHE A 214 -10.41 -11.24 -4.36
C PHE A 214 -11.33 -11.90 -5.39
N LYS A 215 -12.18 -12.82 -4.93
CA LYS A 215 -13.14 -13.52 -5.77
C LYS A 215 -14.58 -13.03 -5.51
N PRO A 216 -15.39 -12.80 -6.57
CA PRO A 216 -16.77 -12.33 -6.39
C PRO A 216 -17.67 -13.29 -5.61
N ASP A 217 -17.54 -14.61 -5.81
CA ASP A 217 -18.49 -15.61 -5.32
C ASP A 217 -17.91 -16.68 -4.40
N ARG A 218 -16.62 -16.61 -4.08
CA ARG A 218 -15.92 -17.58 -3.22
C ARG A 218 -14.86 -16.87 -2.36
N PRO A 219 -14.37 -17.53 -1.29
CA PRO A 219 -13.23 -17.05 -0.52
C PRO A 219 -11.96 -16.89 -1.37
N ALA A 220 -11.00 -16.10 -0.89
CA ALA A 220 -9.69 -15.98 -1.49
C ALA A 220 -9.00 -17.34 -1.62
N GLU A 221 -8.27 -17.55 -2.72
CA GLU A 221 -7.47 -18.77 -2.95
C GLU A 221 -6.14 -18.74 -2.20
N ILE A 222 -5.66 -17.53 -1.89
CA ILE A 222 -4.40 -17.29 -1.18
C ILE A 222 -4.52 -15.96 -0.43
N PHE A 223 -4.02 -15.90 0.80
CA PHE A 223 -3.85 -14.67 1.57
C PHE A 223 -2.49 -14.05 1.33
N MET A 224 -2.40 -12.73 1.49
CA MET A 224 -1.18 -11.99 1.26
C MET A 224 -0.08 -12.34 2.27
N GLY A 225 -0.44 -12.44 3.55
CA GLY A 225 0.46 -12.60 4.68
C GLY A 225 1.14 -11.30 5.09
N ASP A 226 1.78 -11.35 6.26
CA ASP A 226 2.45 -10.18 6.84
C ASP A 226 3.64 -9.74 5.98
N GLY A 227 4.34 -10.69 5.34
CA GLY A 227 5.40 -10.39 4.38
C GLY A 227 4.92 -9.49 3.24
N GLY A 228 3.79 -9.83 2.62
CA GLY A 228 3.23 -9.02 1.54
C GLY A 228 2.73 -7.67 2.00
N ALA A 229 2.05 -7.60 3.13
CA ALA A 229 1.47 -6.37 3.66
C ALA A 229 2.57 -5.35 4.05
N TYR A 230 3.62 -5.78 4.74
CA TYR A 230 4.77 -4.92 5.07
C TYR A 230 5.53 -4.46 3.82
N TYR A 231 5.71 -5.37 2.85
CA TYR A 231 6.32 -5.02 1.56
C TYR A 231 5.55 -3.90 0.85
N LEU A 232 4.23 -4.05 0.70
CA LEU A 232 3.38 -3.06 0.06
C LEU A 232 3.42 -1.72 0.79
N GLY A 233 3.26 -1.74 2.11
CA GLY A 233 3.24 -0.52 2.90
C GLY A 233 4.56 0.24 2.87
N PHE A 234 5.70 -0.45 3.05
CA PHE A 234 7.02 0.17 2.97
C PHE A 234 7.30 0.73 1.56
N THR A 235 7.00 -0.05 0.51
CA THR A 235 7.24 0.38 -0.87
C THR A 235 6.38 1.59 -1.22
N LEU A 236 5.09 1.61 -0.86
CA LEU A 236 4.21 2.77 -1.04
C LEU A 236 4.72 4.01 -0.29
N ALA A 237 5.14 3.85 0.97
CA ALA A 237 5.73 4.94 1.74
C ALA A 237 7.03 5.45 1.10
N GLY A 238 7.90 4.55 0.66
CA GLY A 238 9.16 4.90 0.01
C GLY A 238 8.97 5.65 -1.31
N ILE A 239 8.11 5.14 -2.22
CA ILE A 239 7.84 5.83 -3.50
C ILE A 239 7.12 7.16 -3.30
N SER A 240 6.31 7.31 -2.26
CA SER A 240 5.69 8.59 -1.92
C SER A 240 6.73 9.64 -1.51
N VAL A 241 7.78 9.23 -0.80
CA VAL A 241 8.88 10.10 -0.38
C VAL A 241 9.75 10.51 -1.57
N ILE A 242 10.16 9.56 -2.41
CA ILE A 242 11.09 9.86 -3.53
C ILE A 242 10.39 10.48 -4.74
N GLY A 243 9.07 10.30 -4.88
CA GLY A 243 8.30 10.72 -6.05
C GLY A 243 7.53 12.02 -5.85
N VAL A 244 7.00 12.26 -4.67
CA VAL A 244 6.03 13.34 -4.48
C VAL A 244 6.57 14.47 -3.59
N VAL A 245 7.41 14.15 -2.60
CA VAL A 245 7.93 15.14 -1.65
C VAL A 245 8.98 16.08 -2.25
N LYS A 246 9.56 15.76 -3.39
CA LYS A 246 10.70 16.51 -3.97
C LYS A 246 10.33 17.71 -4.86
N THR A 247 9.06 18.00 -5.01
CA THR A 247 8.61 19.18 -5.79
C THR A 247 8.36 20.36 -4.84
N VAL A 248 8.89 21.52 -5.19
CA VAL A 248 8.89 22.75 -4.35
C VAL A 248 7.50 23.36 -4.14
N THR A 249 6.46 22.84 -4.79
CA THR A 249 5.11 23.36 -4.63
C THR A 249 4.46 22.89 -3.33
N THR A 250 3.84 23.80 -2.58
CA THR A 250 3.14 23.52 -1.30
C THR A 250 2.16 22.36 -1.40
N ALA A 251 1.49 22.21 -2.55
CA ALA A 251 0.56 21.13 -2.81
C ALA A 251 1.25 19.75 -2.87
N ALA A 252 2.43 19.66 -3.46
CA ALA A 252 3.12 18.38 -3.67
C ALA A 252 3.49 17.67 -2.37
N VAL A 253 3.84 18.43 -1.33
CA VAL A 253 4.27 17.86 -0.04
C VAL A 253 3.13 17.20 0.72
N ILE A 254 1.88 17.65 0.52
CA ILE A 254 0.70 17.09 1.18
C ILE A 254 0.20 15.82 0.46
N LEU A 255 0.54 15.65 -0.83
CA LEU A 255 0.04 14.56 -1.66
C LEU A 255 0.29 13.14 -1.09
N PRO A 256 1.50 12.79 -0.58
CA PRO A 256 1.74 11.48 0.02
C PRO A 256 0.78 11.15 1.17
N TYR A 257 0.53 12.16 2.02
CA TYR A 257 -0.36 12.01 3.18
C TYR A 257 -1.82 11.82 2.73
N ILE A 258 -2.25 12.51 1.67
CA ILE A 258 -3.59 12.35 1.11
C ILE A 258 -3.70 10.98 0.42
N ILE A 259 -2.75 10.59 -0.43
CA ILE A 259 -2.79 9.32 -1.16
C ILE A 259 -2.86 8.11 -0.22
N LEU A 260 -2.11 8.16 0.90
CA LEU A 260 -2.04 7.10 1.90
C LEU A 260 -2.95 7.39 3.12
N ALA A 261 -3.89 8.35 3.01
CA ALA A 261 -4.71 8.75 4.14
C ALA A 261 -5.60 7.62 4.68
N VAL A 262 -6.12 6.75 3.83
CA VAL A 262 -7.05 5.70 4.28
C VAL A 262 -6.38 4.74 5.27
N PRO A 263 -5.26 4.06 4.98
CA PRO A 263 -4.59 3.23 5.96
C PRO A 263 -4.03 4.05 7.14
N LEU A 264 -3.53 5.26 6.89
CA LEU A 264 -2.94 6.11 7.93
C LEU A 264 -3.97 6.57 8.97
N VAL A 265 -5.10 7.12 8.52
CA VAL A 265 -6.17 7.61 9.41
C VAL A 265 -6.81 6.45 10.18
N ASP A 266 -6.99 5.29 9.55
CA ASP A 266 -7.50 4.10 10.22
C ASP A 266 -6.54 3.68 11.36
N ALA A 267 -5.24 3.57 11.07
CA ALA A 267 -4.22 3.24 12.06
C ALA A 267 -4.15 4.25 13.22
N ILE A 268 -4.08 5.57 12.91
CA ILE A 268 -4.02 6.63 13.92
C ILE A 268 -5.27 6.60 14.81
N THR A 269 -6.45 6.40 14.22
CA THR A 269 -7.72 6.35 14.97
C THR A 269 -7.73 5.21 15.99
N VAL A 270 -7.23 4.04 15.59
CA VAL A 270 -7.13 2.87 16.48
C VAL A 270 -6.11 3.10 17.58
N ILE A 271 -4.90 3.57 17.23
CA ILE A 271 -3.83 3.89 18.22
C ILE A 271 -4.34 4.91 19.25
N PHE A 272 -4.88 6.03 18.76
CA PHE A 272 -5.37 7.10 19.64
C PHE A 272 -6.48 6.62 20.58
N THR A 273 -7.44 5.85 20.04
CA THR A 273 -8.55 5.30 20.84
C THR A 273 -8.05 4.34 21.92
N ARG A 274 -6.98 3.57 21.65
CA ARG A 274 -6.36 2.66 22.62
C ARG A 274 -5.63 3.40 23.71
N LEU A 275 -4.79 4.35 23.33
CA LEU A 275 -4.05 5.18 24.28
C LEU A 275 -5.01 5.95 25.20
N TRP A 276 -6.07 6.52 24.65
CA TRP A 276 -7.12 7.20 25.43
C TRP A 276 -7.79 6.30 26.48
N ARG A 277 -7.85 4.99 26.20
CA ARG A 277 -8.41 4.00 27.14
C ARG A 277 -7.36 3.31 28.02
N GLY A 278 -6.12 3.79 28.04
CA GLY A 278 -5.03 3.17 28.79
C GLY A 278 -4.63 1.78 28.29
N GLN A 279 -4.95 1.44 27.04
CA GLN A 279 -4.65 0.13 26.45
C GLN A 279 -3.38 0.21 25.59
N SER A 280 -2.59 -0.88 25.58
CA SER A 280 -1.39 -0.98 24.73
C SER A 280 -1.77 -0.95 23.23
N PRO A 281 -1.09 -0.14 22.39
CA PRO A 281 -1.31 -0.12 20.95
C PRO A 281 -0.80 -1.38 20.22
N PHE A 282 -0.01 -2.22 20.88
CA PHE A 282 0.61 -3.43 20.31
C PHE A 282 -0.27 -4.68 20.30
N VAL A 283 -1.47 -4.59 20.82
CA VAL A 283 -2.41 -5.73 20.86
C VAL A 283 -3.39 -5.62 19.70
N ALA A 284 -3.74 -6.73 19.04
CA ALA A 284 -4.71 -6.77 17.94
C ALA A 284 -6.04 -6.09 18.30
N ASP A 285 -6.59 -5.29 17.38
CA ASP A 285 -7.84 -4.54 17.58
C ASP A 285 -8.89 -4.87 16.50
N LYS A 286 -10.16 -4.84 16.89
CA LYS A 286 -11.31 -5.05 16.00
C LYS A 286 -12.02 -3.74 15.63
N ARG A 287 -11.38 -2.59 15.82
CA ARG A 287 -11.96 -1.25 15.59
C ARG A 287 -11.54 -0.60 14.28
N HIS A 288 -10.74 -1.29 13.47
CA HIS A 288 -10.40 -0.85 12.13
C HIS A 288 -11.66 -0.61 11.28
N LEU A 289 -11.60 0.31 10.33
CA LEU A 289 -12.73 0.73 9.50
C LEU A 289 -13.48 -0.46 8.88
N HIS A 290 -12.77 -1.43 8.35
CA HIS A 290 -13.37 -2.63 7.77
C HIS A 290 -14.17 -3.47 8.80
N HIS A 291 -13.68 -3.60 10.02
CA HIS A 291 -14.42 -4.27 11.10
C HIS A 291 -15.66 -3.51 11.51
N ARG A 292 -15.58 -2.18 11.60
CA ARG A 292 -16.72 -1.31 11.93
C ARG A 292 -17.82 -1.38 10.88
N LEU A 293 -17.46 -1.38 9.59
CA LEU A 293 -18.42 -1.53 8.50
C LEU A 293 -19.12 -2.88 8.54
N VAL A 294 -18.38 -3.96 8.78
CA VAL A 294 -18.97 -5.31 8.90
C VAL A 294 -19.85 -5.42 10.14
N ALA A 295 -19.44 -4.87 11.28
CA ALA A 295 -20.24 -4.82 12.50
C ALA A 295 -21.56 -4.03 12.31
N ALA A 296 -21.53 -2.95 11.51
CA ALA A 296 -22.71 -2.17 11.13
C ALA A 296 -23.64 -2.93 10.14
N GLY A 297 -23.30 -4.17 9.74
CA GLY A 297 -24.14 -5.00 8.87
C GLY A 297 -23.82 -4.91 7.39
N VAL A 298 -22.76 -4.22 7.01
CA VAL A 298 -22.27 -4.21 5.62
C VAL A 298 -21.58 -5.54 5.34
N SER A 299 -21.89 -6.19 4.22
CA SER A 299 -21.17 -7.41 3.86
C SER A 299 -19.69 -7.13 3.59
N LYS A 300 -18.82 -8.09 3.87
CA LYS A 300 -17.36 -7.95 3.70
C LYS A 300 -16.97 -7.35 2.35
N ARG A 301 -17.56 -7.83 1.25
CA ARG A 301 -17.31 -7.29 -0.11
C ARG A 301 -17.70 -5.84 -0.28
N HIS A 302 -18.88 -5.46 0.24
CA HIS A 302 -19.31 -4.07 0.13
C HIS A 302 -18.44 -3.15 0.99
N ALA A 303 -17.92 -3.65 2.12
CA ALA A 303 -16.95 -2.94 2.93
C ALA A 303 -15.64 -2.72 2.14
N VAL A 304 -15.15 -3.75 1.43
CA VAL A 304 -13.96 -3.63 0.56
C VAL A 304 -14.21 -2.61 -0.56
N PHE A 305 -15.31 -2.73 -1.31
CA PHE A 305 -15.62 -1.76 -2.37
C PHE A 305 -15.83 -0.34 -1.86
N PHE A 306 -16.39 -0.18 -0.67
CA PHE A 306 -16.51 1.13 -0.04
C PHE A 306 -15.15 1.73 0.29
N ILE A 307 -14.22 0.94 0.82
CA ILE A 307 -12.86 1.40 1.14
C ILE A 307 -12.07 1.69 -0.16
N TYR A 308 -12.28 0.92 -1.23
CA TYR A 308 -11.71 1.23 -2.56
C TYR A 308 -12.25 2.57 -3.09
N ALA A 309 -13.56 2.80 -3.01
CA ALA A 309 -14.17 4.07 -3.42
C ALA A 309 -13.63 5.24 -2.59
N LEU A 310 -13.46 5.05 -1.28
CA LEU A 310 -12.87 6.05 -0.39
C LEU A 310 -11.40 6.33 -0.77
N THR A 311 -10.60 5.31 -1.02
CA THR A 311 -9.19 5.46 -1.42
C THR A 311 -9.08 6.16 -2.78
N LEU A 312 -9.93 5.77 -3.75
CA LEU A 312 -9.99 6.41 -5.06
C LEU A 312 -10.41 7.87 -4.96
N TRP A 313 -11.42 8.17 -4.15
CA TRP A 313 -11.90 9.53 -3.93
C TRP A 313 -10.82 10.43 -3.33
N VAL A 314 -10.23 10.00 -2.22
CA VAL A 314 -9.15 10.74 -1.56
C VAL A 314 -7.95 10.92 -2.48
N GLY A 315 -7.58 9.87 -3.23
CA GLY A 315 -6.50 9.94 -4.22
C GLY A 315 -6.82 10.86 -5.40
N SER A 316 -8.08 10.90 -5.85
CA SER A 316 -8.51 11.83 -6.93
C SER A 316 -8.47 13.29 -6.46
N LEU A 317 -8.74 13.56 -5.19
CA LEU A 317 -8.52 14.88 -4.59
C LEU A 317 -7.02 15.23 -4.59
N ALA A 318 -6.14 14.28 -4.28
CA ALA A 318 -4.70 14.50 -4.39
C ALA A 318 -4.30 14.92 -5.82
N LEU A 319 -4.84 14.27 -6.87
CA LEU A 319 -4.60 14.67 -8.26
C LEU A 319 -5.15 16.07 -8.56
N ALA A 320 -6.28 16.48 -7.99
CA ALA A 320 -6.78 17.84 -8.14
C ALA A 320 -5.84 18.87 -7.48
N PHE A 321 -5.31 18.57 -6.30
CA PHE A 321 -4.37 19.45 -5.61
C PHE A 321 -2.96 19.45 -6.24
N SER A 322 -2.60 18.46 -7.06
CA SER A 322 -1.29 18.41 -7.72
C SER A 322 -1.09 19.51 -8.78
N GLY A 323 -2.15 20.21 -9.16
CA GLY A 323 -2.12 21.22 -10.25
C GLY A 323 -2.30 20.62 -11.65
N MET A 324 -2.60 19.32 -11.75
CA MET A 324 -2.88 18.65 -13.01
C MET A 324 -4.18 19.22 -13.63
N THR A 325 -4.16 19.57 -14.92
CA THR A 325 -5.32 20.14 -15.63
C THR A 325 -6.57 19.24 -15.58
N ALA A 326 -6.38 17.94 -15.69
CA ALA A 326 -7.46 16.96 -15.58
C ALA A 326 -7.84 16.62 -14.10
N GLY A 327 -7.12 17.16 -13.11
CA GLY A 327 -7.29 16.83 -11.70
C GLY A 327 -8.72 17.07 -11.19
N GLY A 328 -9.33 18.19 -11.58
CA GLY A 328 -10.71 18.49 -11.24
C GLY A 328 -11.72 17.47 -11.78
N THR A 329 -11.50 16.97 -12.99
CA THR A 329 -12.32 15.91 -13.60
C THR A 329 -12.19 14.61 -12.83
N TYR A 330 -10.97 14.21 -12.44
CA TYR A 330 -10.76 13.02 -11.62
C TYR A 330 -11.42 13.13 -10.25
N ALA A 331 -11.33 14.30 -9.60
CA ALA A 331 -12.00 14.57 -8.34
C ALA A 331 -13.53 14.50 -8.46
N ALA A 332 -14.11 15.03 -9.52
CA ALA A 332 -15.54 14.94 -9.78
C ALA A 332 -16.00 13.49 -9.96
N ILE A 333 -15.30 12.71 -10.79
CA ILE A 333 -15.59 11.29 -11.00
C ILE A 333 -15.44 10.51 -9.68
N GLY A 334 -14.35 10.72 -8.94
CA GLY A 334 -14.13 10.08 -7.64
C GLY A 334 -15.23 10.41 -6.64
N THR A 335 -15.71 11.66 -6.62
CA THR A 335 -16.82 12.10 -5.76
C THR A 335 -18.13 11.40 -6.12
N LEU A 336 -18.45 11.25 -7.40
CA LEU A 336 -19.64 10.52 -7.85
C LEU A 336 -19.58 9.04 -7.44
N ILE A 337 -18.43 8.39 -7.61
CA ILE A 337 -18.22 7.01 -7.17
C ILE A 337 -18.39 6.88 -5.65
N MET A 338 -17.84 7.82 -4.88
CA MET A 338 -17.97 7.84 -3.42
C MET A 338 -19.40 8.04 -2.97
N LEU A 339 -20.12 8.99 -3.55
CA LEU A 339 -21.54 9.23 -3.25
C LEU A 339 -22.39 8.01 -3.56
N TYR A 340 -22.18 7.35 -4.70
CA TYR A 340 -22.84 6.10 -5.04
C TYR A 340 -22.53 4.99 -4.02
N SER A 341 -21.28 4.86 -3.60
CA SER A 341 -20.85 3.87 -2.60
C SER A 341 -21.49 4.14 -1.23
N CYS A 342 -21.54 5.40 -0.78
CA CYS A 342 -22.23 5.82 0.44
C CYS A 342 -23.73 5.46 0.39
N TRP A 343 -24.39 5.77 -0.72
CA TRP A 343 -25.79 5.44 -0.92
C TRP A 343 -26.06 3.94 -0.86
N ARG A 344 -25.20 3.12 -1.48
CA ARG A 344 -25.28 1.66 -1.45
C ARG A 344 -25.15 1.09 -0.03
N VAL A 345 -24.18 1.61 0.74
CA VAL A 345 -23.97 1.21 2.13
C VAL A 345 -25.16 1.62 3.00
N TRP A 346 -25.59 2.89 2.91
CA TRP A 346 -26.73 3.41 3.65
C TRP A 346 -28.02 2.61 3.40
N ARG A 347 -28.35 2.34 2.13
CA ARG A 347 -29.53 1.56 1.74
C ARG A 347 -29.50 0.17 2.36
N ARG A 348 -28.35 -0.49 2.45
CA ARG A 348 -28.23 -1.84 3.04
C ARG A 348 -28.38 -1.83 4.54
N VAL A 349 -27.77 -0.88 5.23
CA VAL A 349 -27.93 -0.74 6.67
C VAL A 349 -29.39 -0.45 7.04
N LYS A 350 -30.06 0.42 6.27
CA LYS A 350 -31.48 0.73 6.49
C LYS A 350 -32.38 -0.49 6.31
N LEU A 351 -32.20 -1.28 5.26
CA LEU A 351 -33.00 -2.48 4.99
C LEU A 351 -32.87 -3.53 6.10
N ARG A 352 -31.70 -3.66 6.72
CA ARG A 352 -31.47 -4.60 7.81
C ARG A 352 -32.11 -4.16 9.13
N ASN A 353 -32.24 -2.86 9.39
CA ASN A 353 -32.87 -2.35 10.60
C ASN A 353 -34.41 -2.44 10.57
N HIS A 354 -34.98 -2.80 9.41
CA HIS A 354 -36.44 -3.00 9.22
C HIS A 354 -36.82 -4.46 9.03
N SER A 355 -35.86 -5.40 9.01
CA SER A 355 -36.04 -6.85 9.01
C SER A 355 -35.71 -7.43 10.39
#